data_267600d1b1d5b2302fb1a5c81002741a
#
_entry.id   267600d1b1d5b2302fb1a5c81002741a
#
_cell.length_a   1.000
_cell.length_b   1.000
_cell.length_c   1.000
_cell.angle_alpha   90.00
_cell.angle_beta   90.00
_cell.angle_gamma   90.00
#
_symmetry.space_group_name_H-M   'P 1'
#
loop_
_entity.id
_entity.type
_entity.pdbx_description
1 polymer ?
#
loop_
_entity_poly.entity_id
_entity_poly.type
_entity_poly.pdbx_seq_one_letter_code
_entity_poly.pdbx_strand_id
1 'polypeptide(L)'
;MNLNKLRFKWKVFAYLLSFCAVLLLVLWLFQTVFLNEMYQFIRKQELTKVISMVERELESSDLQTIILRAQHESDIMIAPTPEFVPPAWPELEPGGGPGKPPMHAITESRDFKLKNGRVLSLTFYALLVPVSATVSTLRLQLSIITGIMLVFSVLLAIVLAHRVSKPIETITESAFSLAKGDYHTRFSGKGFYEIVALSDTLNTTAIELGKVESLRRELLANVSHDLRTPLSLIYSYAEMMHDFPNETTPEQARVIMSEAKRLAELVNDVLDISKLEANLQLNVSNFNLSQNIMASTRRMNELLKNEGFIIDFVHDTDVFVIADKGMINQAFYNLLVNAINYSGESRLIKVEQTQSDGRVQVRVIDGGEGIDPADLPFIWDRYYKSSKKHTRAVTGTGLGLSIVKKILELHGCPYGVSSKIGKGSTFWFELEIASDEI
;
A
#
# COMPACT_ATOMS: atom_id res chain seq x y z
N MET A 1 -16.35 29.75 -1.21
CA MET A 1 -16.47 28.63 -0.27
C MET A 1 -15.24 27.73 -0.46
N ASN A 2 -14.42 27.60 0.57
CA ASN A 2 -13.09 26.96 0.45
C ASN A 2 -13.29 25.42 0.40
N LEU A 3 -13.29 24.83 -0.80
CA LEU A 3 -13.49 23.39 -1.07
C LEU A 3 -12.53 22.49 -0.27
N ASN A 4 -11.40 23.03 0.20
CA ASN A 4 -10.40 22.27 0.96
C ASN A 4 -10.85 21.87 2.37
N LYS A 5 -11.89 22.51 2.94
CA LYS A 5 -12.43 22.21 4.28
C LYS A 5 -13.61 21.23 4.26
N LEU A 6 -14.13 20.86 3.08
CA LEU A 6 -15.24 19.92 2.97
C LEU A 6 -14.77 18.47 3.18
N ARG A 7 -15.54 17.66 3.90
CA ARG A 7 -15.33 16.22 4.00
C ARG A 7 -15.35 15.57 2.61
N PHE A 8 -14.58 14.52 2.39
CA PHE A 8 -14.36 13.85 1.11
C PHE A 8 -15.65 13.56 0.34
N LYS A 9 -16.70 13.07 1.03
CA LYS A 9 -18.02 12.81 0.46
C LYS A 9 -18.65 14.03 -0.23
N TRP A 10 -18.51 15.22 0.35
CA TRP A 10 -19.06 16.44 -0.21
C TRP A 10 -18.27 16.96 -1.40
N LYS A 11 -16.95 16.69 -1.44
CA LYS A 11 -16.13 16.99 -2.61
C LYS A 11 -16.54 16.13 -3.80
N VAL A 12 -16.64 14.80 -3.60
CA VAL A 12 -17.06 13.86 -4.66
C VAL A 12 -18.47 14.23 -5.15
N PHE A 13 -19.39 14.52 -4.25
CA PHE A 13 -20.73 14.98 -4.62
C PHE A 13 -20.70 16.26 -5.43
N ALA A 14 -19.93 17.27 -5.01
CA ALA A 14 -19.80 18.55 -5.71
C ALA A 14 -19.19 18.40 -7.10
N TYR A 15 -18.13 17.57 -7.25
CA TYR A 15 -17.53 17.30 -8.56
C TYR A 15 -18.50 16.60 -9.51
N LEU A 16 -19.23 15.60 -9.04
CA LEU A 16 -20.20 14.87 -9.84
C LEU A 16 -21.37 15.77 -10.27
N LEU A 17 -21.87 16.57 -9.33
CA LEU A 17 -22.94 17.54 -9.60
C LEU A 17 -22.48 18.61 -10.59
N SER A 18 -21.25 19.12 -10.44
CA SER A 18 -20.66 20.09 -11.38
C SER A 18 -20.50 19.49 -12.77
N PHE A 19 -20.02 18.25 -12.87
CA PHE A 19 -19.88 17.56 -14.15
C PHE A 19 -21.23 17.38 -14.85
N CYS A 20 -22.27 16.94 -14.11
CA CYS A 20 -23.61 16.83 -14.65
C CYS A 20 -24.20 18.17 -15.05
N ALA A 21 -23.98 19.22 -14.25
CA ALA A 21 -24.43 20.58 -14.58
C ALA A 21 -23.79 21.10 -15.88
N VAL A 22 -22.50 20.83 -16.10
CA VAL A 22 -21.81 21.19 -17.35
C VAL A 22 -22.40 20.41 -18.53
N LEU A 23 -22.63 19.11 -18.41
CA LEU A 23 -23.27 18.32 -19.46
C LEU A 23 -24.67 18.81 -19.80
N LEU A 24 -25.48 19.14 -18.80
CA LEU A 24 -26.82 19.69 -19.00
C LEU A 24 -26.77 21.07 -19.65
N LEU A 25 -25.81 21.93 -19.30
CA LEU A 25 -25.59 23.22 -19.89
C LEU A 25 -25.19 23.08 -21.36
N VAL A 26 -24.28 22.18 -21.71
CA VAL A 26 -23.90 21.90 -23.11
C VAL A 26 -25.08 21.38 -23.90
N LEU A 27 -25.88 20.47 -23.35
CA LEU A 27 -27.08 19.96 -23.99
C LEU A 27 -28.10 21.09 -24.24
N TRP A 28 -28.34 21.95 -23.25
CA TRP A 28 -29.25 23.08 -23.35
C TRP A 28 -28.78 24.11 -24.41
N LEU A 29 -27.47 24.37 -24.46
CA LEU A 29 -26.85 25.29 -25.41
C LEU A 29 -26.97 24.74 -26.84
N PHE A 30 -26.77 23.46 -27.02
CA PHE A 30 -26.93 22.75 -28.26
C PHE A 30 -28.38 22.84 -28.76
N GLN A 31 -29.38 22.69 -27.88
CA GLN A 31 -30.79 22.73 -28.19
C GLN A 31 -31.30 24.12 -28.54
N THR A 32 -30.86 25.15 -27.80
CA THR A 32 -31.44 26.50 -27.95
C THR A 32 -30.77 27.31 -29.04
N VAL A 33 -29.45 27.15 -29.21
CA VAL A 33 -28.66 27.98 -30.14
C VAL A 33 -28.41 27.22 -31.45
N PHE A 34 -27.91 26.00 -31.38
CA PHE A 34 -27.47 25.30 -32.60
C PHE A 34 -28.60 24.68 -33.42
N LEU A 35 -29.71 24.26 -32.83
CA LEU A 35 -30.77 23.59 -33.58
C LEU A 35 -31.37 24.48 -34.66
N ASN A 36 -31.59 25.75 -34.35
CA ASN A 36 -32.18 26.69 -35.29
C ASN A 36 -31.21 27.05 -36.42
N GLU A 37 -29.96 27.30 -36.09
CA GLU A 37 -28.93 27.63 -37.09
C GLU A 37 -28.61 26.43 -38.00
N MET A 38 -28.56 25.24 -37.45
CA MET A 38 -28.34 24.01 -38.23
C MET A 38 -29.51 23.73 -39.19
N TYR A 39 -30.73 23.98 -38.74
CA TYR A 39 -31.89 23.83 -39.62
C TYR A 39 -31.88 24.83 -40.77
N GLN A 40 -31.58 26.09 -40.51
CA GLN A 40 -31.41 27.13 -41.56
C GLN A 40 -30.27 26.77 -42.53
N PHE A 41 -29.18 26.28 -42.02
CA PHE A 41 -28.03 25.85 -42.85
C PHE A 41 -28.41 24.68 -43.78
N ILE A 42 -29.13 23.65 -43.29
CA ILE A 42 -29.58 22.51 -44.10
C ILE A 42 -30.53 23.01 -45.20
N ARG A 43 -31.51 23.85 -44.84
CA ARG A 43 -32.47 24.41 -45.82
C ARG A 43 -31.78 25.27 -46.87
N LYS A 44 -30.76 26.01 -46.53
CA LYS A 44 -29.95 26.78 -47.47
C LYS A 44 -29.15 25.88 -48.44
N GLN A 45 -28.64 24.76 -47.97
CA GLN A 45 -27.99 23.78 -48.83
C GLN A 45 -28.98 23.09 -49.79
N GLU A 46 -30.17 22.76 -49.33
CA GLU A 46 -31.23 22.20 -50.20
C GLU A 46 -31.62 23.21 -51.28
N LEU A 47 -31.80 24.49 -50.92
CA LEU A 47 -32.08 25.57 -51.84
C LEU A 47 -31.00 25.68 -52.93
N THR A 48 -29.73 25.64 -52.55
CA THR A 48 -28.60 25.71 -53.51
C THR A 48 -28.58 24.50 -54.45
N LYS A 49 -28.91 23.31 -53.96
CA LYS A 49 -29.03 22.11 -54.79
C LYS A 49 -30.16 22.24 -55.82
N VAL A 50 -31.34 22.74 -55.42
CA VAL A 50 -32.46 22.92 -56.31
C VAL A 50 -32.15 23.99 -57.36
N ILE A 51 -31.53 25.12 -57.00
CA ILE A 51 -31.08 26.13 -57.94
C ILE A 51 -30.13 25.52 -59.00
N SER A 52 -29.16 24.71 -58.57
CA SER A 52 -28.21 24.05 -59.48
C SER A 52 -28.88 22.99 -60.40
N MET A 53 -29.93 22.33 -59.90
CA MET A 53 -30.74 21.38 -60.68
C MET A 53 -31.53 22.12 -61.75
N VAL A 54 -32.22 23.21 -61.39
CA VAL A 54 -32.96 24.05 -62.29
C VAL A 54 -32.04 24.65 -63.40
N GLU A 55 -30.82 25.06 -62.99
CA GLU A 55 -29.83 25.64 -63.96
C GLU A 55 -29.42 24.59 -65.03
N ARG A 56 -29.26 23.29 -64.63
CA ARG A 56 -28.93 22.23 -65.59
C ARG A 56 -30.08 21.80 -66.48
N GLU A 57 -31.29 21.73 -65.93
CA GLU A 57 -32.47 21.18 -66.66
C GLU A 57 -33.18 22.25 -67.52
N LEU A 58 -32.96 23.52 -67.26
CA LEU A 58 -33.55 24.64 -68.04
C LEU A 58 -33.15 24.59 -69.50
N GLU A 59 -32.07 23.89 -69.84
CA GLU A 59 -31.64 23.70 -71.26
C GLU A 59 -32.37 22.55 -71.99
N SER A 60 -32.99 21.60 -71.24
CA SER A 60 -33.45 20.33 -71.77
C SER A 60 -34.96 20.05 -71.58
N SER A 61 -35.65 20.74 -70.66
CA SER A 61 -37.04 20.43 -70.29
C SER A 61 -37.92 21.67 -70.21
N ASP A 62 -39.25 21.49 -70.26
CA ASP A 62 -40.22 22.52 -70.08
C ASP A 62 -40.19 23.09 -68.64
N LEU A 63 -40.23 24.42 -68.53
CA LEU A 63 -40.15 25.17 -67.29
C LEU A 63 -41.20 24.73 -66.26
N GLN A 64 -42.44 24.41 -66.74
CA GLN A 64 -43.52 23.98 -65.87
C GLN A 64 -43.19 22.63 -65.23
N THR A 65 -42.58 21.71 -65.98
CA THR A 65 -42.22 20.39 -65.49
C THR A 65 -41.12 20.48 -64.46
N ILE A 66 -40.14 21.38 -64.67
CA ILE A 66 -39.04 21.60 -63.70
C ILE A 66 -39.58 22.19 -62.40
N ILE A 67 -40.45 23.19 -62.47
CA ILE A 67 -41.06 23.82 -61.28
C ILE A 67 -41.88 22.82 -60.51
N LEU A 68 -42.70 21.97 -61.12
CA LEU A 68 -43.53 21.00 -60.50
C LEU A 68 -42.66 19.90 -59.81
N ARG A 69 -41.59 19.46 -60.48
CA ARG A 69 -40.66 18.50 -59.90
C ARG A 69 -39.93 19.04 -58.67
N ALA A 70 -39.40 20.25 -58.76
CA ALA A 70 -38.72 20.88 -57.65
C ALA A 70 -39.65 21.12 -56.47
N GLN A 71 -40.88 21.48 -56.70
CA GLN A 71 -41.90 21.62 -55.65
C GLN A 71 -42.27 20.29 -55.01
N HIS A 72 -42.30 19.19 -55.78
CA HIS A 72 -42.69 17.90 -55.23
C HIS A 72 -41.55 17.18 -54.49
N GLU A 73 -40.31 17.37 -54.94
CA GLU A 73 -39.14 16.67 -54.37
C GLU A 73 -38.54 17.40 -53.17
N SER A 74 -38.71 18.75 -53.03
CA SER A 74 -37.92 19.55 -52.05
C SER A 74 -38.71 20.59 -51.27
N ASP A 75 -40.02 20.67 -51.35
CA ASP A 75 -40.85 21.72 -50.70
C ASP A 75 -40.34 23.16 -50.94
N ILE A 76 -39.68 23.38 -52.08
CA ILE A 76 -39.18 24.69 -52.49
C ILE A 76 -40.09 25.23 -53.56
N MET A 77 -40.70 26.37 -53.28
CA MET A 77 -41.53 27.03 -54.27
C MET A 77 -40.69 27.93 -55.23
N ILE A 78 -40.95 27.82 -56.50
CA ILE A 78 -40.27 28.59 -57.53
C ILE A 78 -41.30 29.45 -58.21
N ALA A 79 -41.06 30.78 -58.27
CA ALA A 79 -41.91 31.73 -58.93
C ALA A 79 -41.11 32.67 -59.84
N PRO A 80 -41.59 33.03 -61.02
CA PRO A 80 -40.95 34.08 -61.87
C PRO A 80 -41.09 35.46 -61.20
N THR A 81 -40.01 36.25 -61.28
CA THR A 81 -39.97 37.61 -60.72
C THR A 81 -40.30 38.64 -61.84
N PRO A 82 -41.09 39.74 -61.66
CA PRO A 82 -41.76 40.20 -60.44
C PRO A 82 -43.31 40.13 -60.48
N GLU A 83 -43.96 39.39 -61.41
CA GLU A 83 -45.40 39.48 -61.60
C GLU A 83 -46.23 38.25 -61.23
N PHE A 84 -45.64 37.18 -60.77
CA PHE A 84 -46.40 35.98 -60.48
C PHE A 84 -46.71 35.86 -58.96
N VAL A 85 -47.97 36.19 -58.65
CA VAL A 85 -48.58 35.86 -57.40
C VAL A 85 -49.14 34.41 -57.50
N PRO A 86 -48.62 33.38 -56.81
CA PRO A 86 -49.19 32.06 -56.88
C PRO A 86 -50.65 32.11 -56.39
N PRO A 87 -51.57 31.40 -57.01
CA PRO A 87 -53.01 31.54 -56.71
C PRO A 87 -53.41 30.87 -55.34
N ALA A 88 -52.56 30.18 -54.68
CA ALA A 88 -52.82 29.62 -53.34
C ALA A 88 -51.51 29.30 -52.60
N TRP A 89 -51.05 30.24 -51.78
CA TRP A 89 -50.20 29.86 -50.65
C TRP A 89 -51.07 29.05 -49.68
N PRO A 90 -50.67 27.89 -49.20
CA PRO A 90 -51.40 27.26 -48.11
C PRO A 90 -51.50 28.27 -46.96
N GLU A 91 -52.70 28.48 -46.43
CA GLU A 91 -52.92 29.31 -45.23
C GLU A 91 -52.25 28.67 -44.03
N LEU A 92 -50.94 28.94 -43.89
CA LEU A 92 -50.13 28.33 -42.83
C LEU A 92 -49.93 29.24 -41.63
N GLU A 93 -50.35 30.53 -41.73
CA GLU A 93 -50.35 31.43 -40.55
C GLU A 93 -51.41 32.54 -40.66
N PRO A 94 -52.03 32.95 -39.52
CA PRO A 94 -52.95 34.09 -39.47
C PRO A 94 -52.16 35.40 -39.71
N GLY A 95 -52.27 36.00 -40.89
CA GLY A 95 -51.65 37.26 -41.25
C GLY A 95 -51.03 37.34 -42.64
N GLY A 96 -50.89 36.25 -43.39
CA GLY A 96 -50.48 36.24 -44.80
C GLY A 96 -51.68 36.50 -45.72
N GLY A 97 -51.81 37.71 -46.31
CA GLY A 97 -52.76 37.97 -47.33
C GLY A 97 -52.39 37.29 -48.64
N PRO A 98 -53.35 37.01 -49.55
CA PRO A 98 -53.05 36.41 -50.87
C PRO A 98 -52.00 37.23 -51.62
N GLY A 99 -50.88 36.57 -51.94
CA GLY A 99 -49.81 37.20 -52.71
C GLY A 99 -48.58 37.70 -51.97
N LYS A 100 -48.53 37.52 -50.63
CA LYS A 100 -47.29 37.78 -49.83
C LYS A 100 -46.49 36.54 -49.54
N PRO A 101 -45.14 36.60 -49.70
CA PRO A 101 -44.31 35.45 -49.31
C PRO A 101 -44.51 35.13 -47.84
N PRO A 102 -44.48 33.86 -47.45
CA PRO A 102 -44.62 33.48 -46.04
C PRO A 102 -43.54 34.18 -45.21
N MET A 103 -43.94 34.61 -44.02
CA MET A 103 -43.12 35.44 -43.12
C MET A 103 -41.79 34.78 -42.71
N HIS A 104 -41.65 33.46 -42.91
CA HIS A 104 -40.45 32.69 -42.61
C HIS A 104 -40.05 31.81 -43.82
N ALA A 105 -39.50 32.41 -44.87
CA ALA A 105 -38.92 31.71 -45.99
C ALA A 105 -37.51 32.25 -46.29
N ILE A 106 -36.59 31.37 -46.62
CA ILE A 106 -35.29 31.78 -47.19
C ILE A 106 -35.57 32.03 -48.68
N THR A 107 -35.33 33.24 -49.12
CA THR A 107 -35.61 33.68 -50.49
C THR A 107 -34.31 33.95 -51.24
N GLU A 108 -34.15 33.34 -52.41
CA GLU A 108 -33.01 33.60 -53.29
C GLU A 108 -33.48 33.76 -54.66
N SER A 109 -33.13 34.92 -55.30
CA SER A 109 -33.51 35.25 -56.72
C SER A 109 -32.31 35.05 -57.62
N ARG A 110 -32.50 34.36 -58.75
CA ARG A 110 -31.47 34.08 -59.75
C ARG A 110 -31.98 34.38 -61.16
N ASP A 111 -31.10 34.96 -61.98
CA ASP A 111 -31.34 35.23 -63.34
C ASP A 111 -30.73 34.15 -64.24
N PHE A 112 -31.56 33.48 -65.04
CA PHE A 112 -31.17 32.46 -65.98
C PHE A 112 -31.25 32.96 -67.42
N LYS A 113 -30.18 32.78 -68.18
CA LYS A 113 -30.16 33.13 -69.64
C LYS A 113 -30.68 31.92 -70.44
N LEU A 114 -31.80 32.10 -71.10
CA LEU A 114 -32.37 31.12 -72.03
C LEU A 114 -31.65 31.16 -73.40
N LYS A 115 -31.68 30.03 -74.12
CA LYS A 115 -31.09 29.88 -75.45
C LYS A 115 -31.63 30.92 -76.50
N ASN A 116 -32.81 31.53 -76.30
CA ASN A 116 -33.42 32.52 -77.08
C ASN A 116 -32.97 33.99 -76.75
N GLY A 117 -31.95 34.10 -75.85
CA GLY A 117 -31.41 35.39 -75.43
C GLY A 117 -32.25 36.16 -74.39
N ARG A 118 -33.38 35.61 -73.97
CA ARG A 118 -34.20 36.17 -72.86
C ARG A 118 -33.62 35.81 -71.54
N VAL A 119 -33.69 36.77 -70.60
CA VAL A 119 -33.32 36.52 -69.18
C VAL A 119 -34.60 36.18 -68.41
N LEU A 120 -34.61 35.02 -67.73
CA LEU A 120 -35.71 34.59 -66.85
C LEU A 120 -35.26 34.76 -65.42
N SER A 121 -35.88 35.67 -64.68
CA SER A 121 -35.60 35.80 -63.23
C SER A 121 -36.56 34.92 -62.46
N LEU A 122 -35.99 33.95 -61.72
CA LEU A 122 -36.75 33.05 -60.88
C LEU A 122 -36.38 33.33 -59.40
N THR A 123 -37.42 33.35 -58.56
CA THR A 123 -37.28 33.49 -57.13
C THR A 123 -37.65 32.15 -56.49
N PHE A 124 -36.75 31.64 -55.70
CA PHE A 124 -36.85 30.40 -54.97
C PHE A 124 -37.22 30.68 -53.50
N TYR A 125 -38.24 30.07 -53.00
CA TYR A 125 -38.73 30.22 -51.65
C TYR A 125 -38.59 28.85 -50.91
N ALA A 126 -37.59 28.71 -50.06
CA ALA A 126 -37.51 27.58 -49.15
C ALA A 126 -38.36 27.90 -47.92
N LEU A 127 -39.52 27.31 -47.84
CA LEU A 127 -40.41 27.46 -46.70
C LEU A 127 -39.72 26.93 -45.46
N LEU A 128 -39.51 27.81 -44.50
CA LEU A 128 -39.27 27.40 -43.11
C LEU A 128 -40.66 27.06 -42.57
N VAL A 129 -41.19 25.86 -42.94
CA VAL A 129 -42.46 25.32 -42.43
C VAL A 129 -42.46 25.54 -40.90
N PRO A 130 -43.61 25.88 -40.26
CA PRO A 130 -43.62 26.18 -38.85
C PRO A 130 -43.05 25.02 -38.06
N VAL A 131 -41.75 25.09 -37.89
CA VAL A 131 -40.94 24.19 -37.07
C VAL A 131 -41.38 24.36 -35.63
N SER A 132 -42.27 25.29 -35.36
CA SER A 132 -42.84 25.55 -34.05
C SER A 132 -43.42 24.31 -33.36
N ALA A 133 -44.16 23.47 -34.09
CA ALA A 133 -44.70 22.24 -33.51
C ALA A 133 -43.62 21.19 -33.30
N THR A 134 -42.74 21.00 -34.29
CA THR A 134 -41.62 20.04 -34.19
C THR A 134 -40.57 20.51 -33.17
N VAL A 135 -40.23 21.79 -33.18
CA VAL A 135 -39.30 22.41 -32.21
C VAL A 135 -39.90 22.41 -30.79
N SER A 136 -41.22 22.65 -30.65
CA SER A 136 -41.87 22.61 -29.35
C SER A 136 -41.90 21.18 -28.78
N THR A 137 -42.17 20.15 -29.62
CA THR A 137 -42.11 18.76 -29.20
C THR A 137 -40.70 18.32 -28.82
N LEU A 138 -39.70 18.71 -29.61
CA LEU A 138 -38.28 18.46 -29.29
C LEU A 138 -37.87 19.17 -28.00
N ARG A 139 -38.25 20.43 -27.77
CA ARG A 139 -38.01 21.14 -26.51
C ARG A 139 -38.64 20.46 -25.33
N LEU A 140 -39.89 19.99 -25.45
CA LEU A 140 -40.57 19.26 -24.39
C LEU A 140 -39.86 17.94 -24.08
N GLN A 141 -39.55 17.13 -25.10
CA GLN A 141 -38.80 15.89 -24.96
C GLN A 141 -37.46 16.10 -24.25
N LEU A 142 -36.72 17.11 -24.66
CA LEU A 142 -35.42 17.41 -24.09
C LEU A 142 -35.52 17.98 -22.67
N SER A 143 -36.57 18.72 -22.33
CA SER A 143 -36.83 19.14 -20.93
C SER A 143 -37.14 17.96 -20.03
N ILE A 144 -37.89 16.96 -20.53
CA ILE A 144 -38.16 15.72 -19.82
C ILE A 144 -36.87 14.93 -19.62
N ILE A 145 -36.06 14.75 -20.68
CA ILE A 145 -34.77 14.05 -20.59
C ILE A 145 -33.83 14.76 -19.60
N THR A 146 -33.76 16.08 -19.63
CA THR A 146 -32.99 16.90 -18.69
C THR A 146 -33.43 16.65 -17.23
N GLY A 147 -34.75 16.64 -17.00
CA GLY A 147 -35.31 16.33 -15.69
C GLY A 147 -34.93 14.92 -15.17
N ILE A 148 -35.07 13.91 -16.05
CA ILE A 148 -34.67 12.53 -15.75
C ILE A 148 -33.17 12.43 -15.45
N MET A 149 -32.32 13.04 -16.27
CA MET A 149 -30.88 13.05 -16.08
C MET A 149 -30.47 13.72 -14.77
N LEU A 150 -31.15 14.79 -14.38
CA LEU A 150 -30.88 15.47 -13.11
C LEU A 150 -31.21 14.58 -11.91
N VAL A 151 -32.36 13.93 -11.94
CA VAL A 151 -32.76 12.96 -10.87
C VAL A 151 -31.74 11.81 -10.81
N PHE A 152 -31.37 11.25 -11.96
CA PHE A 152 -30.41 10.14 -12.03
C PHE A 152 -29.02 10.54 -11.52
N SER A 153 -28.59 11.77 -11.84
CA SER A 153 -27.32 12.34 -11.36
C SER A 153 -27.28 12.46 -9.83
N VAL A 154 -28.35 12.95 -9.22
CA VAL A 154 -28.46 13.07 -7.77
C VAL A 154 -28.44 11.69 -7.11
N LEU A 155 -29.19 10.73 -7.65
CA LEU A 155 -29.19 9.34 -7.14
C LEU A 155 -27.82 8.70 -7.23
N LEU A 156 -27.12 8.86 -8.37
CA LEU A 156 -25.79 8.32 -8.57
C LEU A 156 -24.78 8.95 -7.60
N ALA A 157 -24.88 10.27 -7.39
CA ALA A 157 -24.02 10.99 -6.44
C ALA A 157 -24.20 10.48 -5.01
N ILE A 158 -25.45 10.21 -4.58
CA ILE A 158 -25.75 9.64 -3.26
C ILE A 158 -25.18 8.22 -3.13
N VAL A 159 -25.36 7.38 -4.16
CA VAL A 159 -24.82 6.01 -4.16
C VAL A 159 -23.31 6.00 -4.06
N LEU A 160 -22.60 6.81 -4.87
CA LEU A 160 -21.14 6.92 -4.82
C LEU A 160 -20.65 7.46 -3.48
N ALA A 161 -21.33 8.48 -2.93
CA ALA A 161 -20.99 9.02 -1.60
C ALA A 161 -21.04 7.93 -0.51
N HIS A 162 -22.03 7.04 -0.55
CA HIS A 162 -22.17 5.97 0.44
C HIS A 162 -21.26 4.76 0.16
N ARG A 163 -21.09 4.39 -1.11
CA ARG A 163 -20.32 3.19 -1.50
C ARG A 163 -18.81 3.39 -1.53
N VAL A 164 -18.33 4.63 -1.74
CA VAL A 164 -16.91 4.95 -1.86
C VAL A 164 -16.44 5.84 -0.72
N SER A 165 -17.08 7.00 -0.55
CA SER A 165 -16.56 8.04 0.35
C SER A 165 -16.67 7.66 1.83
N LYS A 166 -17.77 7.05 2.23
CA LYS A 166 -17.99 6.68 3.65
C LYS A 166 -17.02 5.60 4.13
N PRO A 167 -16.78 4.48 3.40
CA PRO A 167 -15.78 3.48 3.79
C PRO A 167 -14.38 4.06 3.91
N ILE A 168 -13.96 4.92 2.96
CA ILE A 168 -12.64 5.57 3.01
C ILE A 168 -12.51 6.49 4.23
N GLU A 169 -13.56 7.26 4.56
CA GLU A 169 -13.58 8.11 5.77
C GLU A 169 -13.41 7.24 7.04
N THR A 170 -14.11 6.11 7.13
CA THR A 170 -13.99 5.17 8.26
C THR A 170 -12.59 4.57 8.36
N ILE A 171 -11.99 4.13 7.23
CA ILE A 171 -10.62 3.61 7.21
C ILE A 171 -9.64 4.68 7.66
N THR A 172 -9.82 5.93 7.21
CA THR A 172 -8.96 7.05 7.59
C THR A 172 -9.05 7.34 9.10
N GLU A 173 -10.24 7.33 9.68
CA GLU A 173 -10.44 7.52 11.12
C GLU A 173 -9.77 6.38 11.92
N SER A 174 -9.94 5.13 11.47
CA SER A 174 -9.23 3.97 12.07
C SER A 174 -7.72 4.09 11.95
N ALA A 175 -7.20 4.59 10.82
CA ALA A 175 -5.76 4.81 10.64
C ALA A 175 -5.20 5.88 11.60
N PHE A 176 -5.97 6.93 11.89
CA PHE A 176 -5.60 7.90 12.93
C PHE A 176 -5.55 7.29 14.33
N SER A 177 -6.48 6.36 14.65
CA SER A 177 -6.45 5.64 15.94
C SER A 177 -5.22 4.75 16.04
N LEU A 178 -4.90 4.00 14.98
CA LEU A 178 -3.68 3.19 14.89
C LEU A 178 -2.42 4.05 15.07
N ALA A 179 -2.35 5.21 14.40
CA ALA A 179 -1.22 6.14 14.53
C ALA A 179 -1.05 6.72 15.94
N LYS A 180 -2.10 6.76 16.74
CA LYS A 180 -2.07 7.15 18.17
C LYS A 180 -1.67 5.99 19.10
N GLY A 181 -1.40 4.81 18.55
CA GLY A 181 -0.98 3.64 19.31
C GLY A 181 -2.12 2.70 19.74
N ASP A 182 -3.32 2.86 19.20
CA ASP A 182 -4.40 1.90 19.39
C ASP A 182 -4.30 0.78 18.35
N TYR A 183 -3.49 -0.21 18.64
CA TYR A 183 -3.25 -1.38 17.77
C TYR A 183 -4.42 -2.37 17.76
N HIS A 184 -5.45 -2.18 18.62
CA HIS A 184 -6.67 -2.99 18.61
C HIS A 184 -7.72 -2.47 17.63
N THR A 185 -7.47 -1.29 17.03
CA THR A 185 -8.34 -0.70 16.02
C THR A 185 -8.59 -1.68 14.88
N ARG A 186 -9.86 -1.81 14.47
CA ARG A 186 -10.27 -2.64 13.34
C ARG A 186 -10.66 -1.77 12.15
N PHE A 187 -10.09 -2.10 11.01
CA PHE A 187 -10.46 -1.51 9.73
C PHE A 187 -11.60 -2.32 9.12
N SER A 188 -12.71 -1.65 8.78
CA SER A 188 -13.87 -2.29 8.19
C SER A 188 -14.22 -1.58 6.88
N GLY A 189 -13.74 -2.09 5.77
CA GLY A 189 -14.10 -1.67 4.42
C GLY A 189 -15.24 -2.55 3.90
N LYS A 190 -16.27 -1.91 3.32
CA LYS A 190 -17.37 -2.60 2.65
C LYS A 190 -17.57 -2.00 1.26
N GLY A 191 -17.91 -2.83 0.27
CA GLY A 191 -18.27 -2.36 -1.07
C GLY A 191 -17.31 -2.86 -2.13
N PHE A 192 -16.40 -2.04 -2.62
CA PHE A 192 -15.46 -2.42 -3.68
C PHE A 192 -14.36 -3.34 -3.15
N TYR A 193 -13.92 -4.28 -4.02
CA TYR A 193 -12.86 -5.24 -3.69
C TYR A 193 -11.60 -4.58 -3.15
N GLU A 194 -11.19 -3.47 -3.75
CA GLU A 194 -9.99 -2.73 -3.39
C GLU A 194 -10.08 -2.14 -1.97
N ILE A 195 -11.27 -1.71 -1.55
CA ILE A 195 -11.51 -1.17 -0.20
C ILE A 195 -11.47 -2.30 0.83
N VAL A 196 -12.00 -3.46 0.50
CA VAL A 196 -11.95 -4.66 1.37
C VAL A 196 -10.50 -5.12 1.50
N ALA A 197 -9.79 -5.31 0.39
CA ALA A 197 -8.40 -5.73 0.37
C ALA A 197 -7.48 -4.76 1.16
N LEU A 198 -7.70 -3.44 1.01
CA LEU A 198 -6.99 -2.43 1.79
C LEU A 198 -7.27 -2.59 3.30
N SER A 199 -8.53 -2.81 3.68
CA SER A 199 -8.90 -3.00 5.09
C SER A 199 -8.27 -4.25 5.68
N ASP A 200 -8.22 -5.35 4.93
CA ASP A 200 -7.60 -6.61 5.38
C ASP A 200 -6.08 -6.45 5.54
N THR A 201 -5.43 -5.78 4.60
CA THR A 201 -4.00 -5.47 4.69
C THR A 201 -3.70 -4.61 5.92
N LEU A 202 -4.49 -3.56 6.15
CA LEU A 202 -4.33 -2.69 7.31
C LEU A 202 -4.61 -3.42 8.63
N ASN A 203 -5.58 -4.34 8.67
CA ASN A 203 -5.84 -5.18 9.84
C ASN A 203 -4.63 -6.08 10.16
N THR A 204 -4.05 -6.72 9.15
CA THR A 204 -2.85 -7.54 9.31
C THR A 204 -1.69 -6.68 9.83
N THR A 205 -1.47 -5.52 9.25
CA THR A 205 -0.42 -4.58 9.68
C THR A 205 -0.63 -4.12 11.14
N ALA A 206 -1.87 -3.80 11.54
CA ALA A 206 -2.18 -3.40 12.91
C ALA A 206 -1.88 -4.53 13.92
N ILE A 207 -2.21 -5.78 13.57
CA ILE A 207 -1.91 -6.95 14.41
C ILE A 207 -0.40 -7.11 14.57
N GLU A 208 0.37 -7.03 13.49
CA GLU A 208 1.83 -7.17 13.54
C GLU A 208 2.49 -6.03 14.33
N LEU A 209 2.04 -4.78 14.13
CA LEU A 209 2.51 -3.65 14.94
C LEU A 209 2.17 -3.83 16.42
N GLY A 210 0.97 -4.34 16.74
CA GLY A 210 0.57 -4.63 18.11
C GLY A 210 1.46 -5.69 18.78
N LYS A 211 1.85 -6.75 18.05
CA LYS A 211 2.80 -7.76 18.53
C LYS A 211 4.17 -7.14 18.83
N VAL A 212 4.70 -6.33 17.89
CA VAL A 212 6.00 -5.68 18.07
C VAL A 212 6.00 -4.76 19.30
N GLU A 213 4.95 -3.95 19.48
CA GLU A 213 4.85 -3.06 20.64
C GLU A 213 4.67 -3.84 21.97
N SER A 214 3.93 -4.95 21.96
CA SER A 214 3.80 -5.83 23.13
C SER A 214 5.15 -6.41 23.52
N LEU A 215 5.89 -6.96 22.55
CA LEU A 215 7.24 -7.50 22.77
C LEU A 215 8.21 -6.42 23.27
N ARG A 216 8.10 -5.19 22.74
CA ARG A 216 8.90 -4.05 23.21
C ARG A 216 8.60 -3.69 24.67
N ARG A 217 7.33 -3.65 25.06
CA ARG A 217 6.92 -3.37 26.45
C ARG A 217 7.38 -4.45 27.40
N GLU A 218 7.25 -5.70 27.01
CA GLU A 218 7.73 -6.85 27.78
C GLU A 218 9.24 -6.79 27.98
N LEU A 219 10.01 -6.50 26.91
CA LEU A 219 11.44 -6.29 26.98
C LEU A 219 11.80 -5.21 28.02
N LEU A 220 11.18 -4.01 27.92
CA LEU A 220 11.46 -2.91 28.84
C LEU A 220 11.11 -3.24 30.29
N ALA A 221 10.00 -3.96 30.51
CA ALA A 221 9.59 -4.40 31.85
C ALA A 221 10.60 -5.38 32.46
N ASN A 222 11.01 -6.39 31.67
CA ASN A 222 11.96 -7.40 32.11
C ASN A 222 13.35 -6.81 32.36
N VAL A 223 13.86 -5.95 31.46
CA VAL A 223 15.12 -5.23 31.67
C VAL A 223 15.06 -4.40 32.94
N SER A 224 13.98 -3.65 33.18
CA SER A 224 13.84 -2.81 34.39
C SER A 224 13.84 -3.64 35.67
N HIS A 225 13.18 -4.81 35.65
CA HIS A 225 13.16 -5.74 36.77
C HIS A 225 14.56 -6.31 37.06
N ASP A 226 15.23 -6.81 36.02
CA ASP A 226 16.53 -7.47 36.12
C ASP A 226 17.69 -6.50 36.46
N LEU A 227 17.53 -5.20 36.15
CA LEU A 227 18.44 -4.12 36.59
C LEU A 227 18.19 -3.75 38.06
N ARG A 228 16.93 -3.74 38.52
CA ARG A 228 16.57 -3.30 39.89
C ARG A 228 17.14 -4.22 40.95
N THR A 229 17.08 -5.54 40.74
CA THR A 229 17.50 -6.53 41.74
C THR A 229 18.98 -6.38 42.11
N PRO A 230 19.96 -6.46 41.18
CA PRO A 230 21.37 -6.29 41.50
C PRO A 230 21.68 -4.88 42.07
N LEU A 231 21.01 -3.84 41.55
CA LEU A 231 21.20 -2.47 42.04
C LEU A 231 20.77 -2.35 43.53
N SER A 232 19.63 -2.95 43.90
CA SER A 232 19.16 -2.96 45.28
C SER A 232 20.12 -3.71 46.21
N LEU A 233 20.68 -4.82 45.75
CA LEU A 233 21.69 -5.59 46.54
C LEU A 233 22.97 -4.76 46.73
N ILE A 234 23.49 -4.15 45.64
CA ILE A 234 24.67 -3.29 45.73
C ILE A 234 24.42 -2.16 46.73
N TYR A 235 23.26 -1.49 46.63
CA TYR A 235 22.90 -0.40 47.54
C TYR A 235 22.82 -0.88 48.99
N SER A 236 22.09 -1.97 49.27
CA SER A 236 21.92 -2.47 50.65
C SER A 236 23.23 -2.92 51.30
N TYR A 237 24.12 -3.61 50.55
CA TYR A 237 25.43 -3.96 51.08
C TYR A 237 26.35 -2.74 51.29
N ALA A 238 26.30 -1.75 50.38
CA ALA A 238 27.06 -0.51 50.54
C ALA A 238 26.54 0.33 51.70
N GLU A 239 25.22 0.39 51.93
CA GLU A 239 24.58 1.06 53.07
C GLU A 239 24.98 0.35 54.39
N MET A 240 24.93 -0.98 54.44
CA MET A 240 25.38 -1.76 55.58
C MET A 240 26.87 -1.49 55.92
N MET A 241 27.75 -1.46 54.92
CA MET A 241 29.18 -1.13 55.12
C MET A 241 29.41 0.31 55.57
N HIS A 242 28.56 1.24 55.15
CA HIS A 242 28.62 2.61 55.60
C HIS A 242 28.15 2.78 57.05
N ASP A 243 27.03 2.16 57.41
CA ASP A 243 26.41 2.32 58.72
C ASP A 243 27.14 1.51 59.83
N PHE A 244 27.77 0.38 59.45
CA PHE A 244 28.50 -0.51 60.34
C PHE A 244 29.93 -0.77 59.85
N PRO A 245 30.81 0.25 59.79
CA PRO A 245 32.14 0.13 59.19
C PRO A 245 33.04 -0.91 59.89
N ASN A 246 32.83 -1.17 61.19
CA ASN A 246 33.59 -2.14 61.94
C ASN A 246 33.15 -3.60 61.74
N GLU A 247 32.00 -3.84 61.08
CA GLU A 247 31.44 -5.15 60.74
C GLU A 247 31.59 -5.48 59.25
N THR A 248 32.33 -4.67 58.50
CA THR A 248 32.56 -4.85 57.09
C THR A 248 33.40 -6.08 56.81
N THR A 249 32.93 -6.98 55.98
CA THR A 249 33.63 -8.22 55.58
C THR A 249 34.04 -8.18 54.12
N PRO A 250 35.12 -8.91 53.74
CA PRO A 250 35.49 -9.09 52.31
C PRO A 250 34.40 -9.72 51.48
N GLU A 251 33.56 -10.55 52.12
CA GLU A 251 32.42 -11.23 51.46
C GLU A 251 31.37 -10.22 50.98
N GLN A 252 31.05 -9.22 51.74
CA GLN A 252 30.12 -8.13 51.39
C GLN A 252 30.65 -7.35 50.14
N ALA A 253 31.94 -7.01 50.14
CA ALA A 253 32.59 -6.37 49.00
C ALA A 253 32.54 -7.28 47.74
N ARG A 254 32.72 -8.60 47.88
CA ARG A 254 32.60 -9.56 46.79
C ARG A 254 31.19 -9.59 46.20
N VAL A 255 30.14 -9.52 47.04
CA VAL A 255 28.75 -9.43 46.55
C VAL A 255 28.55 -8.19 45.71
N ILE A 256 28.99 -7.01 46.19
CA ILE A 256 28.90 -5.77 45.44
C ILE A 256 29.61 -5.91 44.08
N MET A 257 30.84 -6.43 44.06
CA MET A 257 31.62 -6.62 42.84
C MET A 257 30.95 -7.58 41.85
N SER A 258 30.39 -8.69 42.37
CA SER A 258 29.70 -9.70 41.53
C SER A 258 28.41 -9.15 40.91
N GLU A 259 27.63 -8.40 41.70
CA GLU A 259 26.39 -7.79 41.19
C GLU A 259 26.68 -6.61 40.22
N ALA A 260 27.73 -5.81 40.46
CA ALA A 260 28.18 -4.80 39.53
C ALA A 260 28.64 -5.38 38.17
N LYS A 261 29.38 -6.51 38.22
CA LYS A 261 29.78 -7.24 37.02
C LYS A 261 28.57 -7.78 36.26
N ARG A 262 27.62 -8.38 36.96
CA ARG A 262 26.37 -8.89 36.39
C ARG A 262 25.54 -7.77 35.71
N LEU A 263 25.49 -6.60 36.35
CA LEU A 263 24.82 -5.42 35.80
C LEU A 263 25.47 -4.96 34.48
N ALA A 264 26.80 -4.94 34.43
CA ALA A 264 27.55 -4.60 33.23
C ALA A 264 27.30 -5.57 32.07
N GLU A 265 27.27 -6.87 32.36
CA GLU A 265 26.92 -7.94 31.38
C GLU A 265 25.50 -7.73 30.83
N LEU A 266 24.53 -7.50 31.72
CA LEU A 266 23.14 -7.28 31.32
C LEU A 266 22.97 -6.02 30.44
N VAL A 267 23.66 -4.93 30.75
CA VAL A 267 23.67 -3.71 29.92
C VAL A 267 24.25 -4.00 28.53
N ASN A 268 25.36 -4.74 28.47
CA ASN A 268 25.95 -5.13 27.19
C ASN A 268 25.02 -6.01 26.36
N ASP A 269 24.35 -6.99 26.95
CA ASP A 269 23.38 -7.84 26.29
C ASP A 269 22.21 -7.02 25.70
N VAL A 270 21.69 -6.03 26.43
CA VAL A 270 20.63 -5.13 25.94
C VAL A 270 21.12 -4.27 24.78
N LEU A 271 22.35 -3.75 24.87
CA LEU A 271 22.95 -2.96 23.78
C LEU A 271 23.16 -3.82 22.52
N ASP A 272 23.58 -5.07 22.69
CA ASP A 272 23.79 -6.00 21.59
C ASP A 272 22.46 -6.36 20.91
N ILE A 273 21.40 -6.60 21.66
CA ILE A 273 20.05 -6.79 21.12
C ILE A 273 19.61 -5.53 20.34
N SER A 274 19.77 -4.34 20.92
CA SER A 274 19.43 -3.08 20.26
C SER A 274 20.16 -2.90 18.93
N LYS A 275 21.44 -3.24 18.87
CA LYS A 275 22.22 -3.19 17.63
C LYS A 275 21.69 -4.19 16.59
N LEU A 276 21.39 -5.42 17.02
CA LEU A 276 20.85 -6.47 16.14
C LEU A 276 19.44 -6.15 15.62
N GLU A 277 18.63 -5.40 16.38
CA GLU A 277 17.29 -4.93 15.95
C GLU A 277 17.35 -3.77 14.97
N ALA A 278 18.38 -2.93 15.04
CA ALA A 278 18.54 -1.79 14.14
C ALA A 278 18.88 -2.15 12.67
N ASN A 279 18.79 -3.44 12.30
CA ASN A 279 19.09 -3.93 10.93
C ASN A 279 20.45 -3.45 10.41
N LEU A 280 21.48 -3.58 11.23
CA LEU A 280 22.83 -3.28 10.79
C LEU A 280 23.21 -4.18 9.61
N GLN A 281 23.78 -3.58 8.58
CA GLN A 281 24.37 -4.35 7.47
C GLN A 281 25.43 -5.27 8.05
N LEU A 282 25.36 -6.58 7.68
CA LEU A 282 26.39 -7.55 8.02
C LEU A 282 27.73 -7.10 7.46
N ASN A 283 28.75 -7.02 8.29
CA ASN A 283 30.14 -6.79 7.86
C ASN A 283 30.79 -8.13 7.51
N VAL A 284 30.37 -8.68 6.38
CA VAL A 284 30.76 -10.00 5.92
C VAL A 284 32.21 -10.00 5.45
N SER A 285 33.00 -10.96 5.94
CA SER A 285 34.40 -11.13 5.55
C SER A 285 34.75 -12.62 5.48
N ASN A 286 35.73 -12.95 4.64
CA ASN A 286 36.31 -14.30 4.62
C ASN A 286 37.29 -14.46 5.78
N PHE A 287 37.09 -15.46 6.65
CA PHE A 287 37.97 -15.74 7.79
C PHE A 287 38.05 -17.22 8.13
N ASN A 288 39.15 -17.63 8.78
CA ASN A 288 39.34 -18.98 9.26
C ASN A 288 38.52 -19.21 10.55
N LEU A 289 37.40 -19.95 10.42
CA LEU A 289 36.49 -20.27 11.51
C LEU A 289 37.17 -21.15 12.57
N SER A 290 37.96 -22.14 12.14
CA SER A 290 38.61 -23.11 13.03
C SER A 290 39.60 -22.43 13.96
N GLN A 291 40.46 -21.55 13.42
CA GLN A 291 41.39 -20.76 14.24
C GLN A 291 40.65 -19.81 15.19
N ASN A 292 39.52 -19.30 14.80
CA ASN A 292 38.72 -18.40 15.60
C ASN A 292 38.09 -19.10 16.80
N ILE A 293 37.50 -20.28 16.55
CA ILE A 293 36.97 -21.16 17.60
C ILE A 293 38.08 -21.61 18.57
N MET A 294 39.24 -22.02 18.02
CA MET A 294 40.41 -22.43 18.80
C MET A 294 40.91 -21.30 19.71
N ALA A 295 41.01 -20.09 19.23
CA ALA A 295 41.41 -18.94 20.01
C ALA A 295 40.42 -18.66 21.17
N SER A 296 39.12 -18.75 20.88
CA SER A 296 38.05 -18.54 21.88
C SER A 296 38.05 -19.63 22.94
N THR A 297 38.17 -20.90 22.56
CA THR A 297 38.22 -22.04 23.51
C THR A 297 39.48 -21.99 24.37
N ARG A 298 40.64 -21.63 23.79
CA ARG A 298 41.89 -21.48 24.56
C ARG A 298 41.76 -20.36 25.59
N ARG A 299 41.24 -19.18 25.20
CA ARG A 299 41.02 -18.07 26.14
C ARG A 299 40.10 -18.48 27.28
N MET A 300 39.02 -19.22 27.00
CA MET A 300 38.09 -19.64 28.01
C MET A 300 38.67 -20.72 28.96
N ASN A 301 39.47 -21.65 28.44
CA ASN A 301 40.21 -22.62 29.26
C ASN A 301 41.18 -21.94 30.24
N GLU A 302 41.88 -20.86 29.81
CA GLU A 302 42.75 -20.08 30.68
C GLU A 302 41.98 -19.39 31.81
N LEU A 303 40.84 -18.76 31.48
CA LEU A 303 39.98 -18.08 32.45
C LEU A 303 39.40 -19.02 33.50
N LEU A 304 38.98 -20.22 33.08
CA LEU A 304 38.29 -21.20 33.92
C LEU A 304 39.21 -22.27 34.53
N LYS A 305 40.53 -22.15 34.35
CA LYS A 305 41.52 -23.12 34.85
C LYS A 305 41.37 -23.43 36.35
N ASN A 306 41.13 -22.38 37.13
CA ASN A 306 40.96 -22.51 38.59
C ASN A 306 39.62 -23.10 39.00
N GLU A 307 38.64 -23.16 38.09
CA GLU A 307 37.32 -23.73 38.33
C GLU A 307 37.22 -25.19 37.87
N GLY A 308 38.28 -25.71 37.24
CA GLY A 308 38.38 -27.10 36.82
C GLY A 308 37.58 -27.44 35.58
N PHE A 309 37.22 -26.45 34.73
CA PHE A 309 36.59 -26.69 33.43
C PHE A 309 37.63 -27.11 32.39
N ILE A 310 37.21 -28.00 31.50
CA ILE A 310 37.98 -28.42 30.32
C ILE A 310 37.08 -28.25 29.11
N ILE A 311 37.50 -27.42 28.15
CA ILE A 311 36.86 -27.25 26.89
C ILE A 311 37.74 -27.87 25.80
N ASP A 312 37.25 -28.94 25.21
CA ASP A 312 37.97 -29.72 24.20
C ASP A 312 37.40 -29.34 22.81
N PHE A 313 38.27 -28.88 21.90
CA PHE A 313 37.90 -28.54 20.54
C PHE A 313 38.47 -29.56 19.56
N VAL A 314 37.58 -30.28 18.89
CA VAL A 314 37.90 -31.33 17.90
C VAL A 314 37.48 -30.83 16.51
N HIS A 315 38.43 -30.84 15.59
CA HIS A 315 38.20 -30.52 14.19
C HIS A 315 39.20 -31.29 13.30
N ASP A 316 38.77 -31.61 12.07
CA ASP A 316 39.63 -32.39 11.16
C ASP A 316 40.57 -31.47 10.35
N THR A 317 40.04 -30.40 9.82
CA THR A 317 40.80 -29.46 8.97
C THR A 317 40.31 -28.00 9.24
N ASP A 318 41.20 -27.07 8.97
CA ASP A 318 40.84 -25.63 9.00
C ASP A 318 39.83 -25.29 7.91
N VAL A 319 38.81 -24.51 8.27
CA VAL A 319 37.71 -24.12 7.38
C VAL A 319 37.59 -22.60 7.32
N PHE A 320 37.50 -22.10 6.08
CA PHE A 320 37.21 -20.69 5.83
C PHE A 320 35.71 -20.52 5.54
N VAL A 321 35.11 -19.45 6.07
CA VAL A 321 33.70 -19.10 5.92
C VAL A 321 33.55 -17.62 5.57
N ILE A 322 32.45 -17.29 4.87
CA ILE A 322 32.07 -15.93 4.55
C ILE A 322 30.94 -15.50 5.46
N ALA A 323 31.26 -14.74 6.50
CA ALA A 323 30.28 -14.30 7.50
C ALA A 323 30.75 -13.03 8.23
N ASP A 324 29.93 -12.44 9.07
CA ASP A 324 30.36 -11.39 10.01
C ASP A 324 31.12 -12.06 11.18
N LYS A 325 32.45 -11.93 11.14
CA LYS A 325 33.35 -12.51 12.13
C LYS A 325 33.01 -12.13 13.57
N GLY A 326 32.61 -10.85 13.79
CA GLY A 326 32.26 -10.35 15.13
C GLY A 326 30.99 -11.02 15.66
N MET A 327 29.96 -11.07 14.82
CA MET A 327 28.67 -11.67 15.19
C MET A 327 28.78 -13.19 15.37
N ILE A 328 29.49 -13.91 14.49
CA ILE A 328 29.67 -15.36 14.65
C ILE A 328 30.46 -15.69 15.93
N ASN A 329 31.47 -14.89 16.26
CA ASN A 329 32.19 -15.03 17.52
C ASN A 329 31.28 -14.82 18.72
N GLN A 330 30.41 -13.85 18.67
CA GLN A 330 29.45 -13.57 19.74
C GLN A 330 28.44 -14.73 19.89
N ALA A 331 27.92 -15.25 18.76
CA ALA A 331 27.04 -16.43 18.81
C ALA A 331 27.75 -17.64 19.43
N PHE A 332 28.97 -17.95 19.01
CA PHE A 332 29.77 -19.05 19.56
C PHE A 332 30.06 -18.83 21.04
N TYR A 333 30.46 -17.61 21.44
CA TYR A 333 30.73 -17.27 22.84
C TYR A 333 29.50 -17.47 23.72
N ASN A 334 28.32 -17.02 23.27
CA ASN A 334 27.08 -17.22 24.02
C ASN A 334 26.69 -18.70 24.17
N LEU A 335 26.91 -19.53 23.13
CA LEU A 335 26.71 -20.98 23.25
C LEU A 335 27.68 -21.59 24.22
N LEU A 336 28.94 -21.16 24.23
CA LEU A 336 29.97 -21.66 25.12
C LEU A 336 29.70 -21.30 26.59
N VAL A 337 29.33 -20.04 26.86
CA VAL A 337 28.91 -19.57 28.18
C VAL A 337 27.69 -20.34 28.69
N ASN A 338 26.73 -20.58 27.79
CA ASN A 338 25.57 -21.41 28.13
C ASN A 338 25.96 -22.83 28.54
N ALA A 339 26.83 -23.48 27.78
CA ALA A 339 27.35 -24.81 28.10
C ALA A 339 28.09 -24.82 29.44
N ILE A 340 28.89 -23.78 29.75
CA ILE A 340 29.60 -23.65 31.05
C ILE A 340 28.61 -23.56 32.21
N ASN A 341 27.59 -22.70 32.06
CA ASN A 341 26.60 -22.44 33.11
C ASN A 341 25.73 -23.66 33.42
N TYR A 342 25.46 -24.52 32.43
CA TYR A 342 24.55 -25.66 32.56
C TYR A 342 25.23 -27.04 32.56
N SER A 343 26.57 -27.11 32.45
CA SER A 343 27.32 -28.40 32.46
C SER A 343 27.25 -29.20 33.78
N GLY A 344 26.76 -28.56 34.85
CA GLY A 344 26.66 -29.21 36.17
C GLY A 344 28.00 -29.65 36.74
N GLU A 345 28.11 -30.92 37.19
CA GLU A 345 29.33 -31.49 37.77
C GLU A 345 30.35 -31.97 36.72
N SER A 346 29.88 -32.15 35.45
CA SER A 346 30.72 -32.72 34.38
C SER A 346 31.94 -31.85 34.05
N ARG A 347 31.81 -30.54 34.15
CA ARG A 347 32.85 -29.52 33.81
C ARG A 347 33.62 -29.79 32.51
N LEU A 348 33.15 -30.74 31.69
CA LEU A 348 33.71 -31.08 30.40
C LEU A 348 32.76 -30.56 29.32
N ILE A 349 33.24 -29.68 28.46
CA ILE A 349 32.52 -29.15 27.31
C ILE A 349 33.27 -29.59 26.08
N LYS A 350 32.56 -30.20 25.13
CA LYS A 350 33.13 -30.60 23.87
C LYS A 350 32.63 -29.67 22.75
N VAL A 351 33.55 -29.13 21.99
CA VAL A 351 33.26 -28.36 20.76
C VAL A 351 33.70 -29.21 19.57
N GLU A 352 32.79 -29.51 18.67
CA GLU A 352 33.06 -30.29 17.46
C GLU A 352 32.80 -29.44 16.23
N GLN A 353 33.73 -29.52 15.29
CA GLN A 353 33.56 -28.92 13.95
C GLN A 353 33.60 -30.05 12.93
N THR A 354 32.53 -30.20 12.16
CA THR A 354 32.43 -31.22 11.12
C THR A 354 32.03 -30.56 9.79
N GLN A 355 32.43 -31.18 8.69
CA GLN A 355 32.12 -30.69 7.35
C GLN A 355 31.26 -31.70 6.62
N SER A 356 30.19 -31.22 5.93
CA SER A 356 29.37 -32.03 5.05
C SER A 356 28.70 -31.11 3.98
N ASP A 357 28.66 -31.57 2.75
CA ASP A 357 27.90 -30.96 1.67
C ASP A 357 28.17 -29.45 1.47
N GLY A 358 29.44 -29.04 1.56
CA GLY A 358 29.83 -27.63 1.38
C GLY A 358 29.50 -26.72 2.57
N ARG A 359 29.09 -27.33 3.71
CA ARG A 359 28.81 -26.62 4.97
C ARG A 359 29.70 -27.10 6.07
N VAL A 360 29.99 -26.21 7.01
CA VAL A 360 30.65 -26.54 8.29
C VAL A 360 29.63 -26.42 9.41
N GLN A 361 29.49 -27.48 10.18
CA GLN A 361 28.65 -27.51 11.39
C GLN A 361 29.54 -27.39 12.62
N VAL A 362 29.20 -26.46 13.51
CA VAL A 362 29.82 -26.29 14.83
C VAL A 362 28.83 -26.74 15.88
N ARG A 363 29.27 -27.65 16.76
CA ARG A 363 28.48 -28.22 17.85
C ARG A 363 29.12 -27.91 19.18
N VAL A 364 28.36 -27.38 20.12
CA VAL A 364 28.78 -27.18 21.52
C VAL A 364 27.99 -28.15 22.39
N ILE A 365 28.70 -29.07 23.04
CA ILE A 365 28.15 -30.20 23.77
C ILE A 365 28.47 -30.05 25.24
N ASP A 366 27.46 -30.02 26.11
CA ASP A 366 27.58 -30.06 27.55
C ASP A 366 27.07 -31.39 28.12
N GLY A 367 27.61 -31.81 29.27
CA GLY A 367 27.18 -32.97 30.00
C GLY A 367 26.24 -32.66 31.19
N GLY A 368 25.44 -31.59 31.07
CA GLY A 368 24.60 -31.08 32.14
C GLY A 368 23.28 -31.83 32.34
N GLU A 369 22.36 -31.16 33.04
CA GLU A 369 21.04 -31.72 33.38
C GLU A 369 20.14 -31.98 32.17
N GLY A 370 20.46 -31.36 31.03
CA GLY A 370 19.62 -31.39 29.83
C GLY A 370 18.39 -30.51 29.96
N ILE A 371 17.62 -30.45 28.87
CA ILE A 371 16.45 -29.58 28.73
C ILE A 371 15.19 -30.43 28.59
N ASP A 372 14.12 -30.04 29.27
CA ASP A 372 12.82 -30.70 29.14
C ASP A 372 12.28 -30.53 27.71
N PRO A 373 11.78 -31.59 27.07
CA PRO A 373 11.17 -31.48 25.73
C PRO A 373 10.08 -30.41 25.63
N ALA A 374 9.36 -30.15 26.73
CA ALA A 374 8.34 -29.08 26.77
C ALA A 374 8.95 -27.68 26.70
N ASP A 375 10.19 -27.50 27.14
CA ASP A 375 10.90 -26.22 27.16
C ASP A 375 11.63 -25.93 25.83
N LEU A 376 12.01 -26.97 25.06
CA LEU A 376 12.81 -26.86 23.84
C LEU A 376 12.28 -25.82 22.80
N PRO A 377 10.97 -25.68 22.56
CA PRO A 377 10.47 -24.67 21.64
C PRO A 377 10.71 -23.23 22.08
N PHE A 378 10.87 -23.01 23.40
CA PHE A 378 10.89 -21.68 24.00
C PHE A 378 12.29 -21.21 24.43
N ILE A 379 13.31 -22.10 24.47
CA ILE A 379 14.65 -21.72 24.92
C ILE A 379 15.34 -20.63 24.11
N TRP A 380 14.88 -20.41 22.87
CA TRP A 380 15.37 -19.38 22.00
C TRP A 380 14.64 -18.03 22.16
N ASP A 381 13.58 -18.03 23.00
CA ASP A 381 12.83 -16.81 23.28
C ASP A 381 13.55 -15.97 24.35
N ARG A 382 13.37 -14.64 24.25
CA ARG A 382 14.01 -13.70 25.16
C ARG A 382 13.53 -13.94 26.62
N TYR A 383 14.44 -13.84 27.54
CA TYR A 383 14.16 -14.03 29.00
C TYR A 383 13.58 -15.37 29.39
N TYR A 384 13.56 -16.33 28.48
CA TYR A 384 13.11 -17.67 28.84
C TYR A 384 14.09 -18.30 29.84
N LYS A 385 13.59 -18.68 31.00
CA LYS A 385 14.31 -19.43 32.04
C LYS A 385 13.42 -20.60 32.44
N SER A 386 13.95 -21.81 32.39
CA SER A 386 13.20 -22.96 32.85
C SER A 386 12.84 -22.80 34.35
N SER A 387 11.59 -23.09 34.70
CA SER A 387 11.06 -22.93 36.08
C SER A 387 11.61 -23.91 37.08
N LYS A 388 12.42 -24.89 36.66
CA LYS A 388 13.03 -25.87 37.55
C LYS A 388 14.17 -25.23 38.34
N LYS A 389 14.18 -25.45 39.69
CA LYS A 389 15.28 -25.05 40.57
C LYS A 389 16.55 -25.78 40.13
N HIS A 390 17.44 -25.06 39.47
CA HIS A 390 18.79 -25.55 39.22
C HIS A 390 19.59 -25.59 40.54
N THR A 391 20.41 -26.61 40.71
CA THR A 391 21.25 -26.85 41.91
C THR A 391 22.31 -25.78 42.12
N ARG A 392 22.63 -25.00 41.09
CA ARG A 392 23.44 -23.75 41.15
C ARG A 392 22.53 -22.56 40.82
N ALA A 393 22.77 -21.43 41.51
CA ALA A 393 22.20 -20.14 41.11
C ALA A 393 22.76 -19.79 39.73
N VAL A 394 22.07 -20.21 38.67
CA VAL A 394 22.51 -19.93 37.31
C VAL A 394 22.35 -18.44 37.05
N THR A 395 23.49 -17.76 37.02
CA THR A 395 23.60 -16.33 36.75
C THR A 395 23.54 -16.11 35.24
N GLY A 396 22.34 -16.12 34.67
CA GLY A 396 22.17 -15.81 33.24
C GLY A 396 21.09 -14.76 33.03
N THR A 397 21.29 -13.86 32.07
CA THR A 397 20.33 -12.83 31.70
C THR A 397 19.09 -13.37 30.97
N GLY A 398 19.18 -14.60 30.42
CA GLY A 398 18.15 -15.19 29.56
C GLY A 398 18.12 -14.57 28.16
N LEU A 399 19.12 -13.77 27.81
CA LEU A 399 19.23 -13.08 26.49
C LEU A 399 20.20 -13.80 25.54
N GLY A 400 21.16 -14.58 26.06
CA GLY A 400 22.24 -15.15 25.25
C GLY A 400 21.75 -16.01 24.07
N LEU A 401 20.82 -16.96 24.30
CA LEU A 401 20.29 -17.79 23.21
C LEU A 401 19.45 -17.00 22.21
N SER A 402 18.74 -15.98 22.64
CA SER A 402 18.00 -15.11 21.73
C SER A 402 18.92 -14.26 20.85
N ILE A 403 20.10 -13.87 21.37
CA ILE A 403 21.16 -13.22 20.60
C ILE A 403 21.72 -14.19 19.56
N VAL A 404 22.01 -15.44 19.92
CA VAL A 404 22.46 -16.51 19.00
C VAL A 404 21.46 -16.68 17.86
N LYS A 405 20.19 -16.89 18.20
CA LYS A 405 19.11 -17.02 17.22
C LYS A 405 19.11 -15.84 16.24
N LYS A 406 19.13 -14.60 16.72
CA LYS A 406 19.07 -13.41 15.88
C LYS A 406 20.28 -13.28 14.97
N ILE A 407 21.47 -13.58 15.45
CA ILE A 407 22.71 -13.57 14.66
C ILE A 407 22.62 -14.60 13.53
N LEU A 408 22.23 -15.83 13.82
CA LEU A 408 22.15 -16.91 12.84
C LEU A 408 21.03 -16.69 11.82
N GLU A 409 19.88 -16.15 12.25
CA GLU A 409 18.80 -15.72 11.34
C GLU A 409 19.25 -14.60 10.38
N LEU A 410 20.02 -13.62 10.85
CA LEU A 410 20.57 -12.56 9.99
C LEU A 410 21.54 -13.12 8.94
N HIS A 411 22.26 -14.19 9.25
CA HIS A 411 23.14 -14.88 8.31
C HIS A 411 22.42 -15.92 7.45
N GLY A 412 21.11 -16.16 7.66
CA GLY A 412 20.37 -17.23 6.97
C GLY A 412 20.87 -18.64 7.28
N CYS A 413 21.50 -18.83 8.46
CA CYS A 413 22.18 -20.06 8.85
C CYS A 413 21.27 -21.01 9.60
N PRO A 414 21.26 -22.31 9.30
CA PRO A 414 20.60 -23.32 10.12
C PRO A 414 21.22 -23.41 11.52
N TYR A 415 20.38 -23.58 12.51
CA TYR A 415 20.78 -23.77 13.90
C TYR A 415 19.75 -24.64 14.64
N GLY A 416 20.18 -25.22 15.77
CA GLY A 416 19.27 -26.02 16.53
C GLY A 416 19.87 -26.52 17.85
N VAL A 417 19.07 -27.34 18.56
CA VAL A 417 19.43 -27.96 19.81
C VAL A 417 18.95 -29.42 19.83
N SER A 418 19.76 -30.29 20.41
CA SER A 418 19.38 -31.65 20.76
C SER A 418 19.71 -31.86 22.23
N SER A 419 18.74 -32.21 23.04
CA SER A 419 18.94 -32.37 24.49
C SER A 419 18.12 -33.52 25.03
N LYS A 420 18.63 -34.14 26.07
CA LYS A 420 17.95 -35.19 26.83
C LYS A 420 18.23 -35.02 28.33
N ILE A 421 17.16 -35.04 29.14
CA ILE A 421 17.27 -34.92 30.60
C ILE A 421 18.28 -35.94 31.15
N GLY A 422 19.23 -35.45 31.94
CA GLY A 422 20.31 -36.22 32.55
C GLY A 422 21.46 -36.63 31.62
N LYS A 423 21.45 -36.17 30.36
CA LYS A 423 22.51 -36.46 29.37
C LYS A 423 23.16 -35.22 28.77
N GLY A 424 22.72 -34.02 29.18
CA GLY A 424 23.20 -32.75 28.66
C GLY A 424 22.52 -32.28 27.40
N SER A 425 23.09 -31.25 26.79
CA SER A 425 22.57 -30.60 25.58
C SER A 425 23.66 -30.42 24.51
N THR A 426 23.24 -30.38 23.27
CA THR A 426 24.08 -30.09 22.11
C THR A 426 23.43 -28.97 21.33
N PHE A 427 24.05 -27.82 21.36
CA PHE A 427 23.66 -26.66 20.50
C PHE A 427 24.53 -26.66 19.26
N TRP A 428 23.96 -26.35 18.10
CA TRP A 428 24.68 -26.38 16.87
C TRP A 428 24.24 -25.28 15.89
N PHE A 429 25.13 -24.90 15.00
CA PHE A 429 24.81 -24.03 13.84
C PHE A 429 25.68 -24.44 12.64
N GLU A 430 25.24 -24.04 11.44
CA GLU A 430 25.94 -24.34 10.18
C GLU A 430 26.25 -23.07 9.43
N LEU A 431 27.44 -23.04 8.80
CA LEU A 431 27.89 -21.96 7.92
C LEU A 431 28.29 -22.54 6.56
N GLU A 432 28.16 -21.75 5.51
CA GLU A 432 28.67 -22.12 4.19
C GLU A 432 30.19 -21.98 4.15
N ILE A 433 30.86 -23.00 3.62
CA ILE A 433 32.31 -22.99 3.44
C ILE A 433 32.60 -22.04 2.27
N ALA A 434 33.58 -21.15 2.45
CA ALA A 434 34.05 -20.32 1.36
C ALA A 434 34.62 -21.22 0.26
N SER A 435 34.03 -21.14 -0.93
CA SER A 435 34.61 -21.83 -2.10
C SER A 435 35.97 -21.26 -2.41
N ASP A 436 36.92 -22.14 -2.76
CA ASP A 436 38.32 -21.81 -3.11
C ASP A 436 38.49 -21.00 -4.43
N GLU A 437 37.43 -20.27 -4.85
CA GLU A 437 37.56 -19.36 -5.98
C GLU A 437 38.01 -17.97 -5.49
N ILE A 438 39.35 -17.80 -5.45
CA ILE A 438 40.05 -16.51 -5.57
C ILE A 438 40.92 -16.54 -6.79
#